data_df0c2f48949a5deccb8012da4614bd1e
#
_entry.id   df0c2f48949a5deccb8012da4614bd1e
#
_cell.length_a   1.000
_cell.length_b   1.000
_cell.length_c   1.000
_cell.angle_alpha   90.00
_cell.angle_beta   90.00
_cell.angle_gamma   90.00
#
_symmetry.space_group_name_H-M   'P 1'
#
loop_
_entity.id
_entity.type
_entity.pdbx_description
1 polymer ?
#
loop_
_entity_poly.entity_id
_entity_poly.type
_entity_poly.pdbx_seq_one_letter_code
_entity_poly.pdbx_strand_id
1 'polypeptide(L)'
;MKIIIIALSLFLASPVLLAATSIKAEVNGMVCAFCAKGIEKKLNAMPEGKGSFVNIKRRVVILELKEQHSVPLEKFTQVIEEAGYSVSKVERVEQSIDYIKARMKENQ
;
A
#
# COMPACT_ATOMS: atom_id res chain seq x y z
N MET A 1 -46.94 20.70 -33.15
CA MET A 1 -45.72 21.00 -32.44
C MET A 1 -45.19 19.71 -31.79
N LYS A 2 -44.22 19.13 -32.38
CA LYS A 2 -43.54 17.96 -31.81
C LYS A 2 -42.37 18.45 -30.97
N ILE A 3 -42.55 18.42 -29.68
CA ILE A 3 -41.45 18.67 -28.78
C ILE A 3 -40.59 17.41 -28.76
N ILE A 4 -39.50 17.48 -29.47
CA ILE A 4 -38.47 16.43 -29.42
C ILE A 4 -37.73 16.66 -28.10
N ILE A 5 -38.16 15.94 -27.09
CA ILE A 5 -37.37 15.86 -25.85
C ILE A 5 -36.19 14.96 -26.19
N ILE A 6 -35.12 15.56 -26.58
CA ILE A 6 -33.84 14.86 -26.64
C ILE A 6 -33.44 14.67 -25.18
N ALA A 7 -33.80 13.52 -24.66
CA ALA A 7 -33.24 13.06 -23.39
C ALA A 7 -31.74 12.82 -23.64
N LEU A 8 -30.97 13.85 -23.40
CA LEU A 8 -29.54 13.76 -23.36
C LEU A 8 -29.19 12.92 -22.15
N SER A 9 -29.19 11.61 -22.36
CA SER A 9 -28.65 10.68 -21.37
C SER A 9 -27.18 10.98 -21.21
N LEU A 10 -26.89 11.84 -20.25
CA LEU A 10 -25.54 12.08 -19.80
C LEU A 10 -25.09 10.80 -19.12
N PHE A 11 -24.53 9.92 -19.91
CA PHE A 11 -23.87 8.73 -19.39
C PHE A 11 -22.63 9.21 -18.65
N LEU A 12 -22.82 9.48 -17.37
CA LEU A 12 -21.71 9.69 -16.45
C LEU A 12 -20.98 8.37 -16.33
N ALA A 13 -20.07 8.13 -17.25
CA ALA A 13 -19.09 7.09 -17.10
C ALA A 13 -18.21 7.51 -15.91
N SER A 14 -18.58 7.07 -14.71
CA SER A 14 -17.71 7.21 -13.55
C SER A 14 -16.46 6.39 -13.85
N PRO A 15 -15.27 7.01 -13.90
CA PRO A 15 -14.06 6.20 -13.97
C PRO A 15 -14.01 5.35 -12.73
N VAL A 16 -13.98 4.05 -12.91
CA VAL A 16 -13.70 3.12 -11.83
C VAL A 16 -12.23 3.34 -11.47
N LEU A 17 -12.01 4.20 -10.49
CA LEU A 17 -10.71 4.34 -9.88
C LEU A 17 -10.44 3.06 -9.12
N LEU A 18 -9.65 2.18 -9.72
CA LEU A 18 -9.09 1.04 -9.02
C LEU A 18 -8.10 1.59 -7.99
N ALA A 19 -8.60 1.87 -6.79
CA ALA A 19 -7.75 2.33 -5.71
C ALA A 19 -6.82 1.20 -5.31
N ALA A 20 -5.51 1.41 -5.47
CA ALA A 20 -4.52 0.49 -4.93
C ALA A 20 -4.64 0.47 -3.40
N THR A 21 -4.58 -0.71 -2.81
CA THR A 21 -4.60 -0.87 -1.37
C THR A 21 -3.21 -1.30 -0.90
N SER A 22 -2.72 -0.65 0.14
CA SER A 22 -1.43 -0.96 0.74
C SER A 22 -1.55 -1.08 2.25
N ILE A 23 -0.63 -1.83 2.85
CA ILE A 23 -0.46 -1.88 4.30
C ILE A 23 0.80 -1.09 4.62
N LYS A 24 0.67 -0.13 5.52
CA LYS A 24 1.75 0.74 5.97
C LYS A 24 2.01 0.49 7.44
N ALA A 25 3.28 0.28 7.79
CA ALA A 25 3.66 0.04 9.18
C ALA A 25 4.88 0.84 9.58
N GLU A 26 4.92 1.27 10.83
CA GLU A 26 6.11 1.82 11.47
C GLU A 26 6.83 0.68 12.18
N VAL A 27 8.07 0.44 11.82
CA VAL A 27 8.86 -0.71 12.27
C VAL A 27 10.06 -0.24 13.09
N ASN A 28 10.20 -0.79 14.27
CA ASN A 28 11.31 -0.48 15.16
C ASN A 28 12.48 -1.46 14.94
N GLY A 29 13.70 -0.97 15.09
CA GLY A 29 14.90 -1.77 14.97
C GLY A 29 15.48 -1.87 13.55
N MET A 30 14.79 -1.31 12.57
CA MET A 30 15.22 -1.32 11.18
C MET A 30 16.16 -0.13 10.94
N VAL A 31 17.46 -0.36 11.09
CA VAL A 31 18.45 0.73 11.07
C VAL A 31 19.47 0.62 9.93
N CYS A 32 19.41 -0.42 9.10
CA CYS A 32 20.37 -0.60 8.02
C CYS A 32 19.69 -1.06 6.72
N ALA A 33 20.34 -0.76 5.59
CA ALA A 33 19.83 -1.13 4.27
C ALA A 33 19.71 -2.66 4.08
N PHE A 34 20.62 -3.40 4.67
CA PHE A 34 20.61 -4.86 4.62
C PHE A 34 19.39 -5.44 5.36
N CYS A 35 19.04 -4.85 6.47
CA CYS A 35 17.85 -5.21 7.23
C CYS A 35 16.57 -4.97 6.42
N ALA A 36 16.52 -3.83 5.72
CA ALA A 36 15.41 -3.48 4.84
C ALA A 36 15.21 -4.49 3.73
N LYS A 37 16.29 -4.96 3.12
CA LYS A 37 16.24 -5.98 2.07
C LYS A 37 15.68 -7.31 2.58
N GLY A 38 16.00 -7.68 3.80
CA GLY A 38 15.45 -8.89 4.43
C GLY A 38 13.94 -8.82 4.59
N ILE A 39 13.43 -7.67 5.01
CA ILE A 39 11.99 -7.44 5.12
C ILE A 39 11.33 -7.43 3.75
N GLU A 40 11.90 -6.72 2.78
CA GLU A 40 11.38 -6.67 1.41
C GLU A 40 11.28 -8.07 0.81
N LYS A 41 12.29 -8.90 0.99
CA LYS A 41 12.30 -10.27 0.49
C LYS A 41 11.15 -11.09 1.06
N LYS A 42 10.89 -10.98 2.35
CA LYS A 42 9.78 -11.69 3.00
C LYS A 42 8.42 -11.20 2.52
N LEU A 43 8.26 -9.90 2.37
CA LEU A 43 7.01 -9.31 1.87
C LEU A 43 6.76 -9.65 0.41
N ASN A 44 7.81 -9.62 -0.42
CA ASN A 44 7.69 -9.96 -1.85
C ASN A 44 7.40 -11.44 -2.07
N ALA A 45 7.68 -12.29 -1.09
CA ALA A 45 7.33 -13.71 -1.12
C ALA A 45 5.85 -13.97 -0.81
N MET A 46 5.12 -12.97 -0.31
CA MET A 46 3.70 -13.10 -0.03
C MET A 46 2.91 -13.09 -1.35
N PRO A 47 2.07 -14.10 -1.60
CA PRO A 47 1.33 -14.18 -2.88
C PRO A 47 0.31 -13.05 -3.06
N GLU A 48 -0.17 -12.44 -1.98
CA GLU A 48 -1.12 -11.34 -2.01
C GLU A 48 -0.46 -9.99 -2.31
N GLY A 49 0.87 -9.91 -2.23
CA GLY A 49 1.62 -8.68 -2.43
C GLY A 49 1.94 -8.40 -3.89
N LYS A 50 1.72 -7.17 -4.31
CA LYS A 50 2.14 -6.68 -5.62
C LYS A 50 3.58 -6.16 -5.59
N GLY A 51 3.98 -5.56 -4.48
CA GLY A 51 5.32 -5.04 -4.26
C GLY A 51 5.47 -4.48 -2.86
N SER A 52 6.70 -4.23 -2.47
CA SER A 52 7.01 -3.67 -1.16
C SER A 52 7.98 -2.49 -1.27
N PHE A 53 7.96 -1.65 -0.26
CA PHE A 53 8.88 -0.53 -0.14
C PHE A 53 9.24 -0.32 1.32
N VAL A 54 10.52 -0.06 1.57
CA VAL A 54 11.02 0.21 2.92
C VAL A 54 11.76 1.54 2.92
N ASN A 55 11.35 2.43 3.83
CA ASN A 55 12.04 3.68 4.09
C ASN A 55 12.71 3.59 5.45
N ILE A 56 14.02 3.44 5.46
CA ILE A 56 14.82 3.26 6.68
C ILE A 56 14.80 4.53 7.52
N LYS A 57 14.91 5.67 6.87
CA LYS A 57 14.98 6.97 7.53
C LYS A 57 13.74 7.28 8.35
N ARG A 58 12.58 6.90 7.83
CA ARG A 58 11.29 7.08 8.50
C ARG A 58 10.82 5.82 9.24
N ARG A 59 11.54 4.73 9.08
CA ARG A 59 11.19 3.43 9.68
C ARG A 59 9.83 2.92 9.23
N VAL A 60 9.51 3.14 7.97
CA VAL A 60 8.21 2.77 7.39
C VAL A 60 8.39 1.62 6.42
N VAL A 61 7.51 0.64 6.51
CA VAL A 61 7.43 -0.51 5.62
C VAL A 61 6.05 -0.51 4.96
N ILE A 62 6.02 -0.69 3.65
CA ILE A 62 4.78 -0.68 2.88
C ILE A 62 4.70 -1.93 2.02
N LEU A 63 3.56 -2.61 2.04
CA LEU A 63 3.22 -3.71 1.15
C LEU A 63 2.01 -3.29 0.33
N GLU A 64 2.18 -3.14 -0.99
CA GLU A 64 1.06 -2.93 -1.89
C GLU A 64 0.44 -4.28 -2.22
N LEU A 65 -0.87 -4.36 -2.16
CA LEU A 65 -1.62 -5.59 -2.41
C LEU A 65 -2.06 -5.67 -3.86
N LYS A 66 -2.15 -6.89 -4.38
CA LYS A 66 -2.76 -7.13 -5.68
C LYS A 66 -4.24 -6.81 -5.61
N GLU A 67 -4.84 -6.49 -6.76
CA GLU A 67 -6.28 -6.26 -6.87
C GLU A 67 -7.07 -7.43 -6.31
N GLN A 68 -8.11 -7.12 -5.54
CA GLN A 68 -9.01 -8.12 -4.91
C GLN A 68 -8.32 -9.07 -3.93
N HIS A 69 -7.09 -8.78 -3.53
CA HIS A 69 -6.41 -9.53 -2.48
C HIS A 69 -6.40 -8.74 -1.19
N SER A 70 -6.53 -9.44 -0.09
CA SER A 70 -6.51 -8.86 1.25
C SER A 70 -5.63 -9.69 2.16
N VAL A 71 -4.85 -9.00 3.00
CA VAL A 71 -4.04 -9.63 4.03
C VAL A 71 -4.46 -9.05 5.38
N PRO A 72 -4.76 -9.88 6.38
CA PRO A 72 -5.00 -9.39 7.73
C PRO A 72 -3.78 -8.61 8.24
N LEU A 73 -4.02 -7.51 8.94
CA LEU A 73 -2.94 -6.72 9.52
C LEU A 73 -2.08 -7.53 10.47
N GLU A 74 -2.69 -8.48 11.16
CA GLU A 74 -1.99 -9.41 12.07
C GLU A 74 -0.97 -10.28 11.33
N LYS A 75 -1.33 -10.78 10.16
CA LYS A 75 -0.44 -11.60 9.32
C LYS A 75 0.75 -10.78 8.84
N PHE A 76 0.51 -9.56 8.39
CA PHE A 76 1.56 -8.64 7.98
C PHE A 76 2.52 -8.34 9.13
N THR A 77 1.97 -8.01 10.30
CA THR A 77 2.75 -7.75 11.52
C THR A 77 3.60 -8.96 11.90
N GLN A 78 3.01 -10.15 11.83
CA GLN A 78 3.71 -11.39 12.14
C GLN A 78 4.93 -11.62 11.25
N VAL A 79 4.82 -11.35 9.96
CA VAL A 79 5.93 -11.47 9.01
C VAL A 79 7.10 -10.58 9.41
N ILE A 80 6.82 -9.36 9.84
CA ILE A 80 7.82 -8.41 10.30
C ILE A 80 8.44 -8.85 11.62
N GLU A 81 7.64 -9.33 12.55
CA GLU A 81 8.11 -9.82 13.85
C GLU A 81 8.99 -11.05 13.69
N GLU A 82 8.65 -11.95 12.78
CA GLU A 82 9.47 -13.13 12.46
C GLU A 82 10.82 -12.75 11.86
N ALA A 83 10.91 -11.59 11.23
CA ALA A 83 12.17 -11.05 10.74
C ALA A 83 13.05 -10.46 11.84
N GLY A 84 12.55 -10.39 13.07
CA GLY A 84 13.29 -9.89 14.23
C GLY A 84 13.02 -8.44 14.59
N TYR A 85 11.93 -7.86 14.08
CA TYR A 85 11.57 -6.46 14.32
C TYR A 85 10.24 -6.35 15.05
N SER A 86 9.95 -5.17 15.58
CA SER A 86 8.66 -4.90 16.20
C SER A 86 7.91 -3.81 15.43
N VAL A 87 6.60 -3.89 15.42
CA VAL A 87 5.72 -2.93 14.74
C VAL A 87 5.06 -2.05 15.79
N SER A 88 5.25 -0.74 15.68
CA SER A 88 4.64 0.23 16.59
C SER A 88 3.28 0.72 16.09
N LYS A 89 3.08 0.73 14.77
CA LYS A 89 1.81 1.13 14.17
C LYS A 89 1.64 0.41 12.84
N VAL A 90 0.43 -0.06 12.56
CA VAL A 90 0.08 -0.68 11.28
C VAL A 90 -1.31 -0.21 10.85
N GLU A 91 -1.45 0.13 9.57
CA GLU A 91 -2.72 0.60 9.02
C GLU A 91 -2.85 0.21 7.55
N ARG A 92 -4.10 0.12 7.09
CA ARG A 92 -4.41 0.01 5.66
C ARG A 92 -4.63 1.39 5.10
N VAL A 93 -4.05 1.62 3.91
CA VAL A 93 -4.24 2.86 3.17
C VAL A 93 -4.66 2.53 1.73
N GLU A 94 -5.56 3.32 1.19
CA GLU A 94 -6.03 3.16 -0.19
C GLU A 94 -5.15 3.95 -1.15
N GLN A 95 -3.85 3.63 -1.14
CA GLN A 95 -2.82 4.32 -1.90
C GLN A 95 -1.79 3.33 -2.43
N SER A 96 -1.22 3.64 -3.60
CA SER A 96 -0.13 2.86 -4.16
C SER A 96 1.19 3.23 -3.49
N ILE A 97 2.20 2.36 -3.64
CA ILE A 97 3.56 2.64 -3.18
C ILE A 97 4.09 3.92 -3.83
N ASP A 98 3.87 4.09 -5.14
CA ASP A 98 4.35 5.27 -5.86
C ASP A 98 3.77 6.57 -5.30
N TYR A 99 2.49 6.57 -4.97
CA TYR A 99 1.83 7.71 -4.35
C TYR A 99 2.43 8.02 -2.98
N ILE A 100 2.63 7.01 -2.16
CA ILE A 100 3.19 7.17 -0.82
C ILE A 100 4.64 7.67 -0.89
N LYS A 101 5.44 7.14 -1.80
CA LYS A 101 6.81 7.61 -2.04
C LYS A 101 6.86 9.08 -2.41
N ALA A 102 5.99 9.51 -3.32
CA ALA A 102 5.92 10.90 -3.74
C ALA A 102 5.60 11.82 -2.57
N ARG A 103 4.66 11.41 -1.72
CA ARG A 103 4.30 12.17 -0.52
C ARG A 103 5.44 12.25 0.50
N MET A 104 6.22 11.20 0.63
CA MET A 104 7.37 11.19 1.53
C MET A 104 8.46 12.14 1.07
N LYS A 105 8.66 12.29 -0.25
CA LYS A 105 9.62 13.24 -0.80
C LYS A 105 9.24 14.68 -0.56
N GLU A 106 7.95 15.01 -0.65
CA GLU A 106 7.45 16.37 -0.44
C GLU A 106 7.63 16.84 1.00
N ASN A 107 7.67 15.92 1.94
CA ASN A 107 7.75 16.20 3.37
C ASN A 107 9.17 16.08 3.95
N GLN A 108 10.17 16.04 3.09
CA GLN A 108 11.57 16.03 3.51
C GLN A 108 12.13 17.43 3.73
#